data_a816cd81f81198630ac8fcd6898a3352
#
_entry.id   a816cd81f81198630ac8fcd6898a3352
#
_cell.length_a   1.000
_cell.length_b   1.000
_cell.length_c   1.000
_cell.angle_alpha   90.00
_cell.angle_beta   90.00
_cell.angle_gamma   90.00
#
_symmetry.space_group_name_H-M   'P 1'
#
loop_
_entity.id
_entity.type
_entity.pdbx_description
1 polymer ?
#
loop_
_entity_poly.entity_id
_entity_poly.type
_entity_poly.pdbx_seq_one_letter_code
_entity_poly.pdbx_strand_id
1 'polypeptide(L)'
;MNEGGRKTARRSRYKATSSKSDSAPNRAINALKNILELERKLEFTDRAVMGGLDRFIERSAESMPWIRDIEPLRGTSYAVLQPGQRHRWASAVIGRLRSESGSEIKSAPIPKVTPKKPAARKKSSSAKYTLDTPLEELKFIQKATRPKLGRLGVTNLREMTRLFPNRHLDYSQVTKIGEVIFGEQMTVAGRVVRSESAKIGPPPGAAKILINDGTGLLEATFFRQAYLANRFKLGGFVAFSGEIGAFNNRAQMQNPEYDQLSANSAKSNSNGEIQLTHAGNLLPVYPSTDGLVQRSIRTATRKSLDIGLPLLEEFLDGDLKQRHSFIGLEDAVESMHYPDSAEKQFQARRRLAFDELFMYQLAALKKKSEWQNRRDGIEIEGSKARPVVESFLASLEFELTEDQKNSLERLLDDMASGVPMGRLLQGEVGSGKTIVALSCLLAVNSSGYQGALMAPTEVLAEQHFLSIANQLGAESLLGEPKDAVRHASLPGKGNRRINMVLLIGSLQASIKKRIQQMIAEGEADLIIGTHALLQEQVSIPKLGLAVVDEQHRFGVEQRSALTRREPPPHLLAMSATPIPRTLSLTVYGDLDITTLKILPKGRKPIITSLANSNVRENA
;
A
#
# COMPACT_ATOMS: atom_id res chain seq x y z
N MET A 1 -30.12 -63.15 12.65
CA MET A 1 -30.60 -63.76 11.38
C MET A 1 -30.46 -62.74 10.32
N ASN A 2 -29.51 -62.97 9.62
CA ASN A 2 -29.17 -63.06 8.15
C ASN A 2 -28.93 -61.68 7.54
N GLU A 3 -27.65 -61.44 7.20
CA GLU A 3 -27.01 -61.69 5.89
C GLU A 3 -27.46 -60.65 4.86
N GLY A 4 -26.69 -59.83 4.23
CA GLY A 4 -25.42 -60.11 3.59
C GLY A 4 -25.50 -59.50 2.19
N GLY A 5 -24.64 -58.62 1.80
CA GLY A 5 -24.71 -58.07 0.43
C GLY A 5 -23.56 -57.12 0.09
N ARG A 6 -22.34 -57.64 0.00
CA ARG A 6 -21.22 -56.96 -0.65
C ARG A 6 -21.50 -56.81 -2.15
N LYS A 7 -21.52 -55.58 -2.68
CA LYS A 7 -21.37 -55.33 -4.12
C LYS A 7 -20.00 -54.73 -4.38
N THR A 8 -19.17 -55.53 -4.99
CA THR A 8 -17.85 -55.24 -5.55
C THR A 8 -17.94 -54.20 -6.66
N ALA A 9 -17.22 -53.09 -6.50
CA ALA A 9 -17.04 -52.10 -7.56
C ALA A 9 -15.98 -52.59 -8.56
N ARG A 10 -16.38 -52.75 -9.78
CA ARG A 10 -15.52 -53.02 -10.95
C ARG A 10 -14.62 -51.81 -11.21
N ARG A 11 -13.33 -51.93 -11.05
CA ARG A 11 -12.31 -51.04 -11.61
C ARG A 11 -12.27 -51.20 -13.13
N SER A 12 -12.76 -50.18 -13.83
CA SER A 12 -12.53 -50.00 -15.26
C SER A 12 -11.11 -49.45 -15.47
N ARG A 13 -10.26 -50.28 -16.07
CA ARG A 13 -8.93 -49.87 -16.55
C ARG A 13 -9.14 -49.11 -17.86
N TYR A 14 -8.98 -47.80 -17.83
CA TYR A 14 -8.73 -47.02 -19.04
C TYR A 14 -7.26 -47.19 -19.43
N LYS A 15 -7.03 -47.79 -20.60
CA LYS A 15 -5.73 -47.81 -21.27
C LYS A 15 -5.39 -46.37 -21.69
N ALA A 16 -4.31 -45.85 -21.14
CA ALA A 16 -3.67 -44.64 -21.64
C ALA A 16 -3.00 -44.96 -22.97
N THR A 17 -3.50 -44.36 -24.04
CA THR A 17 -2.80 -44.28 -25.32
C THR A 17 -1.68 -43.24 -25.17
N SER A 18 -0.44 -43.70 -25.19
CA SER A 18 0.78 -42.91 -25.18
C SER A 18 0.87 -42.07 -26.46
N SER A 19 0.75 -40.76 -26.30
CA SER A 19 1.28 -39.81 -27.27
C SER A 19 2.74 -39.50 -26.92
N LYS A 20 3.59 -39.51 -27.93
CA LYS A 20 5.05 -39.50 -27.92
C LYS A 20 5.67 -38.41 -27.05
N SER A 21 6.56 -38.84 -26.14
CA SER A 21 7.84 -38.27 -25.70
C SER A 21 7.94 -36.77 -25.44
N ASP A 22 7.57 -36.37 -24.21
CA ASP A 22 8.43 -35.43 -23.46
C ASP A 22 9.47 -36.26 -22.73
N SER A 23 10.72 -36.25 -23.22
CA SER A 23 11.85 -36.94 -22.59
C SER A 23 12.06 -36.39 -21.17
N ALA A 24 12.44 -37.25 -20.24
CA ALA A 24 12.71 -36.88 -18.84
C ALA A 24 13.61 -35.62 -18.68
N PRO A 25 14.61 -35.36 -19.56
CA PRO A 25 15.39 -34.13 -19.57
C PRO A 25 14.57 -32.86 -19.79
N ASN A 26 13.58 -32.87 -20.69
CA ASN A 26 12.77 -31.66 -20.98
C ASN A 26 11.87 -31.25 -19.80
N ARG A 27 11.39 -32.21 -19.02
CA ARG A 27 10.62 -31.90 -17.80
C ARG A 27 11.49 -31.27 -16.71
N ALA A 28 12.71 -31.77 -16.53
CA ALA A 28 13.66 -31.21 -15.56
C ALA A 28 14.10 -29.78 -15.96
N ILE A 29 14.33 -29.52 -17.24
CA ILE A 29 14.66 -28.20 -17.77
C ILE A 29 13.52 -27.19 -17.55
N ASN A 30 12.28 -27.57 -17.83
CA ASN A 30 11.12 -26.70 -17.62
C ASN A 30 10.87 -26.44 -16.13
N ALA A 31 11.02 -27.46 -15.27
CA ALA A 31 10.91 -27.29 -13.83
C ALA A 31 11.98 -26.32 -13.28
N LEU A 32 13.22 -26.44 -13.74
CA LEU A 32 14.32 -25.54 -13.37
C LEU A 32 14.06 -24.10 -13.81
N LYS A 33 13.58 -23.88 -15.05
CA LYS A 33 13.21 -22.54 -15.52
C LYS A 33 12.16 -21.89 -14.63
N ASN A 34 11.08 -22.61 -14.30
CA ASN A 34 10.00 -22.10 -13.45
C ASN A 34 10.50 -21.77 -12.03
N ILE A 35 11.35 -22.62 -11.45
CA ILE A 35 11.93 -22.39 -10.13
C ILE A 35 12.84 -21.15 -10.13
N LEU A 36 13.68 -20.98 -11.13
CA LEU A 36 14.57 -19.81 -11.24
C LEU A 36 13.79 -18.51 -11.48
N GLU A 37 12.66 -18.57 -12.18
CA GLU A 37 11.75 -17.43 -12.31
C GLU A 37 11.07 -17.08 -10.98
N LEU A 38 10.71 -18.10 -10.19
CA LEU A 38 10.15 -17.91 -8.86
C LEU A 38 11.19 -17.33 -7.89
N GLU A 39 12.43 -17.84 -7.90
CA GLU A 39 13.55 -17.30 -7.12
C GLU A 39 13.83 -15.85 -7.46
N ARG A 40 13.77 -15.49 -8.75
CA ARG A 40 13.90 -14.09 -9.18
C ARG A 40 12.79 -13.21 -8.60
N LYS A 41 11.54 -13.70 -8.55
CA LYS A 41 10.40 -12.98 -7.93
C LYS A 41 10.55 -12.85 -6.41
N LEU A 42 11.24 -13.78 -5.78
CA LEU A 42 11.52 -13.80 -4.34
C LEU A 42 12.89 -13.16 -4.01
N GLU A 43 13.45 -12.35 -4.92
CA GLU A 43 14.72 -11.64 -4.72
C GLU A 43 15.89 -12.55 -4.32
N PHE A 44 15.91 -13.80 -4.82
CA PHE A 44 16.94 -14.80 -4.58
C PHE A 44 17.14 -15.15 -3.09
N THR A 45 16.04 -15.31 -2.36
CA THR A 45 16.05 -15.61 -0.92
C THR A 45 16.14 -17.10 -0.58
N ASP A 46 16.27 -18.00 -1.56
CA ASP A 46 16.28 -19.47 -1.40
C ASP A 46 14.94 -20.03 -0.86
N ARG A 47 13.83 -19.42 -1.27
CA ARG A 47 12.46 -19.79 -0.82
C ARG A 47 11.57 -20.34 -1.95
N ALA A 48 12.07 -20.44 -3.18
CA ALA A 48 11.30 -20.96 -4.30
C ALA A 48 11.00 -22.46 -4.19
N VAL A 49 11.76 -23.19 -3.40
CA VAL A 49 11.57 -24.64 -3.17
C VAL A 49 11.53 -24.93 -1.67
N MET A 50 10.56 -25.75 -1.22
CA MET A 50 10.52 -26.22 0.16
C MET A 50 11.79 -27.02 0.51
N GLY A 51 12.56 -26.52 1.46
CA GLY A 51 13.83 -27.10 1.89
C GLY A 51 15.06 -26.61 1.13
N GLY A 52 14.93 -25.50 0.36
CA GLY A 52 16.01 -24.83 -0.36
C GLY A 52 16.29 -25.41 -1.75
N LEU A 53 16.98 -24.59 -2.56
CA LEU A 53 17.28 -24.93 -3.95
C LEU A 53 18.36 -26.02 -4.07
N ASP A 54 19.19 -26.22 -3.06
CA ASP A 54 20.25 -27.23 -3.06
C ASP A 54 19.73 -28.64 -3.34
N ARG A 55 18.65 -29.05 -2.68
CA ARG A 55 18.02 -30.37 -2.90
C ARG A 55 17.49 -30.54 -4.33
N PHE A 56 17.02 -29.47 -4.93
CA PHE A 56 16.57 -29.50 -6.32
C PHE A 56 17.76 -29.60 -7.27
N ILE A 57 18.82 -28.85 -7.02
CA ILE A 57 20.08 -28.89 -7.78
C ILE A 57 20.69 -30.29 -7.72
N GLU A 58 20.68 -30.94 -6.54
CA GLU A 58 21.16 -32.30 -6.37
C GLU A 58 20.45 -33.33 -7.25
N ARG A 59 19.11 -33.28 -7.24
CA ARG A 59 18.30 -34.19 -8.07
C ARG A 59 18.44 -33.89 -9.56
N SER A 60 18.59 -32.60 -9.91
CA SER A 60 18.73 -32.19 -11.30
C SER A 60 20.11 -32.46 -11.87
N ALA A 61 21.15 -32.59 -11.02
CA ALA A 61 22.51 -32.90 -11.43
C ALA A 61 22.64 -34.26 -12.11
N GLU A 62 21.75 -35.24 -11.81
CA GLU A 62 21.70 -36.52 -12.52
C GLU A 62 21.33 -36.33 -14.02
N SER A 63 20.46 -35.37 -14.32
CA SER A 63 20.00 -35.08 -15.68
C SER A 63 20.77 -33.93 -16.35
N MET A 64 21.37 -33.07 -15.54
CA MET A 64 22.11 -31.85 -15.97
C MET A 64 23.39 -31.68 -15.12
N PRO A 65 24.43 -32.51 -15.35
CA PRO A 65 25.66 -32.49 -14.52
C PRO A 65 26.32 -31.11 -14.44
N TRP A 66 26.25 -30.32 -15.50
CA TRP A 66 26.86 -29.00 -15.62
C TRP A 66 26.28 -27.93 -14.68
N ILE A 67 25.11 -28.18 -14.04
CA ILE A 67 24.44 -27.18 -13.21
C ILE A 67 25.25 -26.78 -11.97
N ARG A 68 26.09 -27.70 -11.47
CA ARG A 68 27.00 -27.49 -10.34
C ARG A 68 28.32 -26.82 -10.72
N ASP A 69 28.71 -26.87 -12.01
CA ASP A 69 29.99 -26.34 -12.50
C ASP A 69 29.92 -24.85 -12.84
N ILE A 70 28.73 -24.25 -12.75
CA ILE A 70 28.54 -22.82 -13.04
C ILE A 70 28.95 -21.99 -11.82
N GLU A 71 29.91 -21.09 -11.98
CA GLU A 71 30.27 -20.10 -10.98
C GLU A 71 29.09 -19.15 -10.67
N PRO A 72 28.86 -18.77 -9.41
CA PRO A 72 29.69 -19.01 -8.21
C PRO A 72 29.30 -20.25 -7.38
N LEU A 73 28.49 -21.19 -7.91
CA LEU A 73 28.03 -22.37 -7.16
C LEU A 73 29.10 -23.47 -7.06
N ARG A 74 30.11 -23.44 -7.91
CA ARG A 74 31.13 -24.50 -7.99
C ARG A 74 31.80 -24.76 -6.64
N GLY A 75 31.60 -25.96 -6.11
CA GLY A 75 32.17 -26.39 -4.81
C GLY A 75 31.49 -25.77 -3.57
N THR A 76 30.36 -25.05 -3.72
CA THR A 76 29.61 -24.45 -2.63
C THR A 76 28.12 -24.82 -2.69
N SER A 77 27.37 -24.53 -1.62
CA SER A 77 25.91 -24.72 -1.55
C SER A 77 25.20 -23.42 -1.94
N TYR A 78 24.06 -23.52 -2.63
CA TYR A 78 23.25 -22.37 -3.00
C TYR A 78 22.79 -21.56 -1.78
N ALA A 79 22.50 -22.25 -0.66
CA ALA A 79 22.06 -21.61 0.58
C ALA A 79 23.14 -20.66 1.17
N VAL A 80 24.42 -20.94 0.94
CA VAL A 80 25.55 -20.14 1.46
C VAL A 80 25.82 -18.89 0.60
N LEU A 81 25.39 -18.89 -0.66
CA LEU A 81 25.62 -17.78 -1.56
C LEU A 81 24.85 -16.51 -1.14
N GLN A 82 25.48 -15.34 -1.28
CA GLN A 82 24.82 -14.06 -1.12
C GLN A 82 23.79 -13.80 -2.25
N PRO A 83 22.71 -13.02 -2.03
CA PRO A 83 21.68 -12.79 -3.06
C PRO A 83 22.23 -12.35 -4.43
N GLY A 84 23.24 -11.49 -4.46
CA GLY A 84 23.90 -11.05 -5.70
C GLY A 84 24.68 -12.18 -6.42
N GLN A 85 25.19 -13.17 -5.69
CA GLN A 85 25.84 -14.35 -6.23
C GLN A 85 24.83 -15.35 -6.76
N ARG A 86 23.71 -15.54 -6.06
CA ARG A 86 22.57 -16.37 -6.48
C ARG A 86 21.97 -15.83 -7.79
N HIS A 87 21.82 -14.52 -7.90
CA HIS A 87 21.37 -13.84 -9.14
C HIS A 87 22.32 -14.11 -10.32
N ARG A 88 23.63 -14.01 -10.12
CA ARG A 88 24.63 -14.29 -11.17
C ARG A 88 24.57 -15.74 -11.63
N TRP A 89 24.50 -16.67 -10.71
CA TRP A 89 24.37 -18.09 -11.01
C TRP A 89 23.07 -18.38 -11.79
N ALA A 90 21.94 -17.93 -11.31
CA ALA A 90 20.64 -18.12 -11.97
C ALA A 90 20.62 -17.55 -13.40
N SER A 91 21.22 -16.38 -13.61
CA SER A 91 21.34 -15.76 -14.93
C SER A 91 22.22 -16.57 -15.89
N ALA A 92 23.32 -17.13 -15.40
CA ALA A 92 24.20 -18.01 -16.16
C ALA A 92 23.52 -19.35 -16.54
N VAL A 93 22.78 -19.95 -15.61
CA VAL A 93 21.96 -21.16 -15.85
C VAL A 93 20.90 -20.89 -16.94
N ILE A 94 20.16 -19.80 -16.83
CA ILE A 94 19.15 -19.41 -17.83
C ILE A 94 19.79 -19.16 -19.20
N GLY A 95 20.94 -18.52 -19.23
CA GLY A 95 21.72 -18.29 -20.46
C GLY A 95 22.10 -19.59 -21.15
N ARG A 96 22.58 -20.58 -20.40
CA ARG A 96 22.96 -21.91 -20.92
C ARG A 96 21.75 -22.72 -21.38
N LEU A 97 20.64 -22.68 -20.64
CA LEU A 97 19.38 -23.33 -21.04
C LEU A 97 18.80 -22.74 -22.34
N ARG A 98 19.09 -21.49 -22.64
CA ARG A 98 18.73 -20.84 -23.92
C ARG A 98 19.63 -21.29 -25.08
N SER A 99 20.91 -21.47 -24.83
CA SER A 99 21.85 -21.96 -25.85
C SER A 99 21.67 -23.44 -26.19
N GLU A 100 21.28 -24.29 -25.22
CA GLU A 100 21.01 -25.71 -25.45
C GLU A 100 19.65 -25.99 -26.10
N SER A 101 18.67 -25.07 -25.96
CA SER A 101 17.38 -25.15 -26.65
C SER A 101 17.44 -24.63 -28.10
N GLY A 102 18.60 -24.19 -28.56
CA GLY A 102 18.84 -23.57 -29.87
C GLY A 102 19.47 -24.52 -30.89
N SER A 103 18.92 -25.74 -31.13
CA SER A 103 19.28 -26.49 -32.33
C SER A 103 18.36 -26.10 -33.48
N GLU A 104 18.95 -25.40 -34.46
CA GLU A 104 18.56 -25.31 -35.87
C GLU A 104 17.10 -24.94 -36.21
N ILE A 105 16.79 -23.66 -36.11
CA ILE A 105 15.91 -23.04 -37.11
C ILE A 105 16.80 -22.17 -37.97
N LYS A 106 17.08 -22.66 -39.21
CA LYS A 106 17.65 -21.84 -40.27
C LYS A 106 16.84 -20.57 -40.39
N SER A 107 17.39 -19.46 -39.98
CA SER A 107 16.79 -18.15 -40.15
C SER A 107 16.65 -17.85 -41.63
N ALA A 108 15.45 -17.96 -42.16
CA ALA A 108 15.07 -17.18 -43.31
C ALA A 108 15.27 -15.69 -42.96
N PRO A 109 15.81 -14.86 -43.85
CA PRO A 109 16.04 -13.48 -43.54
C PRO A 109 14.73 -12.81 -43.15
N ILE A 110 14.63 -12.37 -41.90
CA ILE A 110 13.55 -11.54 -41.41
C ILE A 110 13.54 -10.31 -42.32
N PRO A 111 12.45 -10.02 -43.04
CA PRO A 111 12.30 -8.77 -43.73
C PRO A 111 12.48 -7.69 -42.66
N LYS A 112 13.45 -6.80 -42.82
CA LYS A 112 13.64 -5.61 -42.00
C LYS A 112 12.30 -4.84 -42.04
N VAL A 113 11.44 -5.10 -41.08
CA VAL A 113 10.33 -4.22 -40.75
C VAL A 113 11.03 -3.00 -40.15
N THR A 114 11.32 -2.03 -40.99
CA THR A 114 11.58 -0.68 -40.52
C THR A 114 10.43 -0.33 -39.59
N PRO A 115 10.67 0.05 -38.33
CA PRO A 115 9.62 0.52 -37.49
C PRO A 115 8.95 1.67 -38.25
N LYS A 116 7.69 1.47 -38.67
CA LYS A 116 6.89 2.59 -39.13
C LYS A 116 6.93 3.59 -38.00
N LYS A 117 7.67 4.69 -38.19
CA LYS A 117 7.56 5.88 -37.36
C LYS A 117 6.07 6.06 -37.08
N PRO A 118 5.64 6.17 -35.81
CA PRO A 118 4.26 6.49 -35.51
C PRO A 118 3.89 7.64 -36.44
N ALA A 119 2.83 7.50 -37.21
CA ALA A 119 2.37 8.55 -38.11
C ALA A 119 2.28 9.80 -37.26
N ALA A 120 3.04 10.83 -37.64
CA ALA A 120 3.07 12.10 -36.92
C ALA A 120 1.62 12.50 -36.65
N ARG A 121 1.22 12.48 -35.37
CA ARG A 121 -0.12 12.91 -34.96
C ARG A 121 -0.34 14.26 -35.61
N LYS A 122 -1.30 14.35 -36.54
CA LYS A 122 -1.76 15.63 -37.04
C LYS A 122 -2.14 16.42 -35.79
N LYS A 123 -1.44 17.50 -35.49
CA LYS A 123 -1.84 18.48 -34.48
C LYS A 123 -3.25 18.93 -34.86
N SER A 124 -4.27 18.21 -34.36
CA SER A 124 -5.65 18.64 -34.50
C SER A 124 -5.77 19.92 -33.70
N SER A 125 -6.42 20.90 -34.25
CA SER A 125 -6.67 22.24 -33.69
C SER A 125 -7.06 22.16 -32.21
N SER A 126 -6.08 22.20 -31.32
CA SER A 126 -6.22 22.17 -29.85
C SER A 126 -6.78 23.46 -29.27
N ALA A 127 -7.10 24.45 -30.13
CA ALA A 127 -7.58 25.76 -29.71
C ALA A 127 -8.99 25.78 -29.06
N LYS A 128 -9.66 24.61 -28.98
CA LYS A 128 -11.07 24.57 -28.53
C LYS A 128 -11.27 24.06 -27.11
N TYR A 129 -10.33 23.27 -26.57
CA TYR A 129 -10.47 22.62 -25.28
C TYR A 129 -9.26 22.87 -24.40
N THR A 130 -9.49 23.03 -23.12
CA THR A 130 -8.47 23.03 -22.05
C THR A 130 -8.61 21.77 -21.21
N LEU A 131 -7.63 21.44 -20.38
CA LEU A 131 -7.73 20.30 -19.45
C LEU A 131 -8.91 20.45 -18.49
N ASP A 132 -9.30 21.66 -18.14
CA ASP A 132 -10.39 21.94 -17.20
C ASP A 132 -11.76 22.07 -17.89
N THR A 133 -11.83 21.80 -19.21
CA THR A 133 -13.10 21.79 -19.97
C THR A 133 -14.07 20.76 -19.38
N PRO A 134 -15.29 21.17 -18.95
CA PRO A 134 -16.28 20.28 -18.36
C PRO A 134 -16.74 19.17 -19.33
N LEU A 135 -17.17 18.01 -18.78
CA LEU A 135 -17.67 16.88 -19.59
C LEU A 135 -18.87 17.26 -20.46
N GLU A 136 -19.67 18.25 -20.03
CA GLU A 136 -20.85 18.75 -20.75
C GLU A 136 -20.49 19.34 -22.11
N GLU A 137 -19.33 19.97 -22.21
CA GLU A 137 -18.83 20.59 -23.43
C GLU A 137 -18.13 19.61 -24.37
N LEU A 138 -17.71 18.42 -23.84
CA LEU A 138 -17.08 17.36 -24.62
C LEU A 138 -18.13 16.62 -25.46
N LYS A 139 -18.40 17.14 -26.66
CA LYS A 139 -19.48 16.64 -27.56
C LYS A 139 -19.32 15.17 -27.95
N PHE A 140 -18.11 14.61 -27.88
CA PHE A 140 -17.82 13.22 -28.18
C PHE A 140 -18.23 12.25 -27.08
N ILE A 141 -18.55 12.74 -25.86
CA ILE A 141 -19.09 11.95 -24.77
C ILE A 141 -20.62 12.03 -24.80
N GLN A 142 -21.26 10.86 -24.89
CA GLN A 142 -22.73 10.77 -24.95
C GLN A 142 -23.37 11.39 -23.70
N LYS A 143 -24.46 12.13 -23.84
CA LYS A 143 -25.19 12.78 -22.73
C LYS A 143 -25.55 11.81 -21.61
N ALA A 144 -25.99 10.58 -21.94
CA ALA A 144 -26.34 9.55 -20.97
C ALA A 144 -25.14 8.97 -20.20
N THR A 145 -23.90 9.16 -20.70
CA THR A 145 -22.66 8.66 -20.08
C THR A 145 -22.09 9.65 -19.06
N ARG A 146 -22.28 10.95 -19.27
CA ARG A 146 -21.71 12.03 -18.42
C ARG A 146 -22.09 11.92 -16.94
N PRO A 147 -23.39 11.78 -16.55
CA PRO A 147 -23.74 11.64 -15.14
C PRO A 147 -23.13 10.39 -14.48
N LYS A 148 -22.92 9.32 -15.28
CA LYS A 148 -22.31 8.09 -14.79
C LYS A 148 -20.82 8.23 -14.57
N LEU A 149 -20.11 8.99 -15.42
CA LEU A 149 -18.71 9.36 -15.21
C LEU A 149 -18.58 10.28 -14.00
N GLY A 150 -19.52 11.20 -13.79
CA GLY A 150 -19.57 12.07 -12.60
C GLY A 150 -19.62 11.28 -11.29
N ARG A 151 -20.31 10.12 -11.24
CA ARG A 151 -20.31 9.21 -10.07
C ARG A 151 -18.94 8.57 -9.81
N LEU A 152 -18.06 8.52 -10.80
CA LEU A 152 -16.67 8.07 -10.67
C LEU A 152 -15.71 9.23 -10.32
N GLY A 153 -16.24 10.42 -10.03
CA GLY A 153 -15.44 11.62 -9.75
C GLY A 153 -14.87 12.30 -10.99
N VAL A 154 -15.36 11.96 -12.20
CA VAL A 154 -14.90 12.56 -13.45
C VAL A 154 -15.84 13.66 -13.89
N THR A 155 -15.38 14.90 -13.88
CA THR A 155 -16.18 16.11 -14.21
C THR A 155 -15.62 16.91 -15.39
N ASN A 156 -14.35 16.74 -15.74
CA ASN A 156 -13.65 17.49 -16.77
C ASN A 156 -12.68 16.63 -17.59
N LEU A 157 -12.03 17.24 -18.59
CA LEU A 157 -11.08 16.54 -19.48
C LEU A 157 -9.85 16.02 -18.73
N ARG A 158 -9.31 16.78 -17.76
CA ARG A 158 -8.15 16.39 -16.95
C ARG A 158 -8.43 15.10 -16.18
N GLU A 159 -9.56 15.04 -15.50
CA GLU A 159 -9.96 13.86 -14.72
C GLU A 159 -10.25 12.67 -15.64
N MET A 160 -10.78 12.91 -16.85
CA MET A 160 -10.97 11.86 -17.85
C MET A 160 -9.65 11.28 -18.35
N THR A 161 -8.59 12.09 -18.52
CA THR A 161 -7.25 11.60 -18.88
C THR A 161 -6.55 10.88 -17.73
N ARG A 162 -6.99 11.08 -16.50
CA ARG A 162 -6.48 10.44 -15.28
C ARG A 162 -7.37 9.32 -14.74
N LEU A 163 -8.47 9.01 -15.41
CA LEU A 163 -9.28 7.84 -15.10
C LEU A 163 -8.52 6.57 -15.53
N PHE A 164 -7.53 6.17 -14.75
CA PHE A 164 -6.69 5.02 -15.08
C PHE A 164 -7.45 3.69 -14.96
N PRO A 165 -7.12 2.69 -15.81
CA PRO A 165 -7.72 1.37 -15.70
C PRO A 165 -7.23 0.65 -14.44
N ASN A 166 -8.13 -0.14 -13.83
CA ASN A 166 -7.79 -0.99 -12.68
C ASN A 166 -6.85 -2.13 -13.09
N ARG A 167 -7.02 -2.64 -14.32
CA ARG A 167 -6.23 -3.73 -14.89
C ARG A 167 -6.30 -3.70 -16.41
N HIS A 168 -5.43 -4.48 -17.05
CA HIS A 168 -5.48 -4.74 -18.48
C HIS A 168 -5.77 -6.22 -18.73
N LEU A 169 -6.58 -6.48 -19.75
CA LEU A 169 -6.78 -7.82 -20.25
C LEU A 169 -5.75 -8.08 -21.34
N ASP A 170 -4.98 -9.13 -21.17
CA ASP A 170 -4.00 -9.55 -22.17
C ASP A 170 -4.65 -10.54 -23.15
N TYR A 171 -5.01 -10.04 -24.32
CA TYR A 171 -5.52 -10.88 -25.40
C TYR A 171 -4.40 -11.54 -26.23
N SER A 172 -3.13 -11.30 -25.91
CA SER A 172 -2.03 -12.02 -26.55
C SER A 172 -1.92 -13.46 -26.05
N GLN A 173 -2.49 -13.75 -24.88
CA GLN A 173 -2.49 -15.04 -24.21
C GLN A 173 -3.91 -15.60 -24.08
N VAL A 174 -4.65 -15.68 -25.19
CA VAL A 174 -5.94 -16.40 -25.19
C VAL A 174 -5.65 -17.89 -25.06
N THR A 175 -6.10 -18.47 -23.95
CA THR A 175 -5.96 -19.90 -23.69
C THR A 175 -7.12 -20.66 -24.35
N LYS A 176 -6.83 -21.81 -24.92
CA LYS A 176 -7.85 -22.70 -25.44
C LYS A 176 -8.70 -23.27 -24.31
N ILE A 177 -10.01 -23.38 -24.51
CA ILE A 177 -10.92 -23.87 -23.46
C ILE A 177 -10.53 -25.28 -22.99
N GLY A 178 -9.98 -26.12 -23.89
CA GLY A 178 -9.49 -27.45 -23.55
C GLY A 178 -8.20 -27.47 -22.68
N GLU A 179 -7.51 -26.35 -22.55
CA GLU A 179 -6.23 -26.22 -21.85
C GLU A 179 -6.34 -25.35 -20.58
N VAL A 180 -7.55 -24.97 -20.14
CA VAL A 180 -7.76 -24.10 -18.98
C VAL A 180 -7.37 -24.79 -17.68
N ILE A 181 -6.80 -24.01 -16.75
CA ILE A 181 -6.40 -24.45 -15.42
C ILE A 181 -7.40 -23.91 -14.40
N PHE A 182 -8.01 -24.81 -13.62
CA PHE A 182 -8.98 -24.44 -12.58
C PHE A 182 -8.30 -23.67 -11.44
N GLY A 183 -8.97 -22.59 -10.99
CA GLY A 183 -8.46 -21.69 -9.95
C GLY A 183 -7.55 -20.57 -10.45
N GLU A 184 -7.21 -20.55 -11.76
CA GLU A 184 -6.38 -19.48 -12.32
C GLU A 184 -7.22 -18.43 -13.07
N GLN A 185 -6.68 -17.20 -13.10
CA GLN A 185 -7.23 -16.09 -13.88
C GLN A 185 -6.78 -16.24 -15.34
N MET A 186 -7.71 -16.53 -16.23
CA MET A 186 -7.41 -16.80 -17.65
C MET A 186 -8.34 -16.02 -18.59
N THR A 187 -7.87 -15.80 -19.80
CA THR A 187 -8.70 -15.23 -20.88
C THR A 187 -8.95 -16.32 -21.93
N VAL A 188 -10.23 -16.54 -22.23
CA VAL A 188 -10.67 -17.48 -23.28
C VAL A 188 -11.53 -16.75 -24.29
N ALA A 189 -11.49 -17.17 -25.54
CA ALA A 189 -12.34 -16.62 -26.57
C ALA A 189 -13.08 -17.75 -27.30
N GLY A 190 -14.35 -17.51 -27.64
CA GLY A 190 -15.14 -18.54 -28.29
C GLY A 190 -16.36 -17.97 -29.02
N ARG A 191 -17.01 -18.83 -29.78
CA ARG A 191 -18.30 -18.53 -30.45
C ARG A 191 -19.44 -18.83 -29.48
N VAL A 192 -20.39 -17.91 -29.35
CA VAL A 192 -21.59 -18.08 -28.53
C VAL A 192 -22.45 -19.20 -29.10
N VAL A 193 -22.58 -20.28 -28.35
CA VAL A 193 -23.40 -21.45 -28.70
C VAL A 193 -24.80 -21.36 -28.08
N ARG A 194 -24.85 -20.81 -26.83
CA ARG A 194 -26.10 -20.64 -26.10
C ARG A 194 -26.05 -19.37 -25.26
N SER A 195 -27.17 -18.65 -25.23
CA SER A 195 -27.33 -17.45 -24.40
C SER A 195 -28.73 -17.43 -23.84
N GLU A 196 -28.88 -17.53 -22.52
CA GLU A 196 -30.18 -17.61 -21.86
C GLU A 196 -30.20 -16.84 -20.55
N SER A 197 -31.38 -16.31 -20.19
CA SER A 197 -31.64 -15.78 -18.86
C SER A 197 -32.06 -16.90 -17.92
N ALA A 198 -31.49 -16.95 -16.73
CA ALA A 198 -31.77 -17.93 -15.70
C ALA A 198 -32.30 -17.24 -14.43
N LYS A 199 -33.34 -17.82 -13.81
CA LYS A 199 -33.86 -17.37 -12.50
C LYS A 199 -32.97 -17.90 -11.38
N ILE A 200 -31.69 -17.50 -11.38
CA ILE A 200 -30.70 -17.92 -10.37
C ILE A 200 -30.24 -16.68 -9.61
N GLY A 201 -30.26 -16.75 -8.29
CA GLY A 201 -29.89 -15.62 -7.42
C GLY A 201 -31.01 -14.58 -7.28
N PRO A 202 -30.74 -13.46 -6.61
CA PRO A 202 -31.73 -12.40 -6.40
C PRO A 202 -32.11 -11.72 -7.72
N PRO A 203 -33.33 -11.16 -7.83
CA PRO A 203 -33.77 -10.43 -9.01
C PRO A 203 -32.74 -9.36 -9.44
N PRO A 204 -32.53 -9.15 -10.75
CA PRO A 204 -33.28 -9.61 -11.91
C PRO A 204 -32.88 -10.99 -12.46
N GLY A 205 -32.14 -11.82 -11.71
CA GLY A 205 -31.66 -13.13 -12.15
C GLY A 205 -30.30 -13.08 -12.85
N ALA A 206 -29.89 -14.15 -13.48
CA ALA A 206 -28.57 -14.28 -14.12
C ALA A 206 -28.67 -14.49 -15.63
N ALA A 207 -27.61 -14.14 -16.37
CA ALA A 207 -27.42 -14.60 -17.75
C ALA A 207 -26.38 -15.73 -17.78
N LYS A 208 -26.67 -16.78 -18.51
CA LYS A 208 -25.76 -17.90 -18.81
C LYS A 208 -25.38 -17.90 -20.27
N ILE A 209 -24.10 -17.79 -20.53
CA ILE A 209 -23.56 -17.72 -21.88
C ILE A 209 -22.60 -18.89 -22.08
N LEU A 210 -22.91 -19.77 -23.01
CA LEU A 210 -22.06 -20.90 -23.35
C LEU A 210 -21.27 -20.56 -24.61
N ILE A 211 -19.95 -20.70 -24.54
CA ILE A 211 -19.04 -20.48 -25.66
C ILE A 211 -18.30 -21.76 -26.04
N ASN A 212 -17.90 -21.84 -27.30
CA ASN A 212 -17.10 -22.92 -27.87
C ASN A 212 -15.99 -22.31 -28.74
N ASP A 213 -14.76 -22.79 -28.58
CA ASP A 213 -13.59 -22.41 -29.37
C ASP A 213 -13.11 -23.54 -30.31
N GLY A 214 -13.82 -24.67 -30.36
CA GLY A 214 -13.43 -25.88 -31.07
C GLY A 214 -12.67 -26.89 -30.23
N THR A 215 -12.10 -26.48 -29.07
CA THR A 215 -11.36 -27.38 -28.16
C THR A 215 -12.17 -27.76 -26.93
N GLY A 216 -13.19 -26.96 -26.56
CA GLY A 216 -14.04 -27.21 -25.41
C GLY A 216 -15.21 -26.25 -25.28
N LEU A 217 -15.98 -26.44 -24.21
CA LEU A 217 -17.12 -25.60 -23.83
C LEU A 217 -16.86 -24.92 -22.49
N LEU A 218 -17.14 -23.61 -22.42
CA LEU A 218 -17.06 -22.82 -21.18
C LEU A 218 -18.38 -22.08 -20.98
N GLU A 219 -18.91 -22.15 -19.74
CA GLU A 219 -20.10 -21.39 -19.33
C GLU A 219 -19.70 -20.15 -18.55
N ALA A 220 -20.10 -18.96 -18.99
CA ALA A 220 -19.99 -17.73 -18.25
C ALA A 220 -21.35 -17.40 -17.61
N THR A 221 -21.38 -17.24 -16.27
CA THR A 221 -22.58 -16.89 -15.52
C THR A 221 -22.46 -15.47 -14.98
N PHE A 222 -23.39 -14.59 -15.35
CA PHE A 222 -23.45 -13.19 -14.94
C PHE A 222 -24.61 -12.98 -13.96
N PHE A 223 -24.32 -12.95 -12.67
CA PHE A 223 -25.32 -12.75 -11.65
C PHE A 223 -25.85 -11.31 -11.64
N ARG A 224 -27.18 -11.15 -11.40
CA ARG A 224 -27.89 -9.85 -11.43
C ARG A 224 -27.82 -9.11 -12.76
N GLN A 225 -27.48 -9.80 -13.85
CA GLN A 225 -27.32 -9.22 -15.18
C GLN A 225 -28.06 -10.03 -16.26
N ALA A 226 -29.31 -10.46 -15.98
CA ALA A 226 -30.11 -11.25 -16.92
C ALA A 226 -30.25 -10.60 -18.31
N TYR A 227 -30.18 -9.25 -18.41
CA TYR A 227 -30.25 -8.50 -19.66
C TYR A 227 -29.09 -8.85 -20.62
N LEU A 228 -27.98 -9.39 -20.14
CA LEU A 228 -26.86 -9.80 -20.98
C LEU A 228 -27.20 -10.96 -21.89
N ALA A 229 -28.18 -11.80 -21.52
CA ALA A 229 -28.63 -12.88 -22.39
C ALA A 229 -29.09 -12.39 -23.79
N ASN A 230 -29.75 -11.24 -23.83
CA ASN A 230 -30.21 -10.63 -25.10
C ASN A 230 -29.07 -9.91 -25.86
N ARG A 231 -27.96 -9.65 -25.19
CA ARG A 231 -26.82 -8.92 -25.75
C ARG A 231 -25.87 -9.83 -26.52
N PHE A 232 -25.69 -11.08 -26.05
CA PHE A 232 -24.83 -12.07 -26.71
C PHE A 232 -25.62 -12.85 -27.74
N LYS A 233 -25.45 -12.49 -29.03
CA LYS A 233 -26.13 -13.15 -30.15
C LYS A 233 -25.48 -14.50 -30.43
N LEU A 234 -26.27 -15.51 -30.72
CA LEU A 234 -25.81 -16.82 -31.17
C LEU A 234 -24.90 -16.70 -32.39
N GLY A 235 -23.80 -17.43 -32.40
CA GLY A 235 -22.79 -17.37 -33.46
C GLY A 235 -21.82 -16.19 -33.37
N GLY A 236 -22.08 -15.20 -32.49
CA GLY A 236 -21.17 -14.09 -32.23
C GLY A 236 -19.89 -14.54 -31.52
N PHE A 237 -18.78 -13.82 -31.73
CA PHE A 237 -17.52 -14.07 -31.02
C PHE A 237 -17.44 -13.22 -29.78
N VAL A 238 -16.98 -13.83 -28.68
CA VAL A 238 -16.78 -13.16 -27.41
C VAL A 238 -15.52 -13.67 -26.73
N ALA A 239 -14.83 -12.79 -26.02
CA ALA A 239 -13.77 -13.15 -25.09
C ALA A 239 -14.26 -12.93 -23.66
N PHE A 240 -13.97 -13.90 -22.79
CA PHE A 240 -14.20 -13.84 -21.35
C PHE A 240 -12.88 -13.90 -20.61
N SER A 241 -12.71 -13.06 -19.59
CA SER A 241 -11.55 -13.07 -18.72
C SER A 241 -11.99 -13.11 -17.26
N GLY A 242 -11.51 -14.11 -16.52
CA GLY A 242 -11.90 -14.34 -15.15
C GLY A 242 -11.26 -15.60 -14.59
N GLU A 243 -11.56 -15.89 -13.33
CA GLU A 243 -11.15 -17.14 -12.68
C GLU A 243 -11.92 -18.33 -13.24
N ILE A 244 -11.19 -19.38 -13.57
CA ILE A 244 -11.78 -20.63 -14.07
C ILE A 244 -12.23 -21.47 -12.89
N GLY A 245 -13.53 -21.58 -12.69
CA GLY A 245 -14.15 -22.52 -11.74
C GLY A 245 -14.65 -23.79 -12.43
N ALA A 246 -15.04 -24.79 -11.63
CA ALA A 246 -15.70 -26.00 -12.08
C ALA A 246 -17.14 -26.06 -11.56
N PHE A 247 -18.10 -26.27 -12.46
CA PHE A 247 -19.49 -26.51 -12.08
C PHE A 247 -20.07 -27.61 -12.97
N ASN A 248 -20.68 -28.65 -12.36
CA ASN A 248 -21.23 -29.81 -13.08
C ASN A 248 -20.27 -30.40 -14.12
N ASN A 249 -19.01 -30.55 -13.74
CA ASN A 249 -17.94 -31.12 -14.60
C ASN A 249 -17.63 -30.30 -15.87
N ARG A 250 -17.95 -28.98 -15.86
CA ARG A 250 -17.65 -28.05 -16.95
C ARG A 250 -16.85 -26.86 -16.43
N ALA A 251 -16.01 -26.31 -17.29
CA ALA A 251 -15.35 -25.06 -16.99
C ALA A 251 -16.39 -23.92 -16.93
N GLN A 252 -16.37 -23.15 -15.85
CA GLN A 252 -17.25 -22.02 -15.62
C GLN A 252 -16.48 -20.78 -15.18
N MET A 253 -16.92 -19.61 -15.62
CA MET A 253 -16.52 -18.33 -15.07
C MET A 253 -17.71 -17.62 -14.43
N GLN A 254 -17.52 -17.01 -13.28
CA GLN A 254 -18.55 -16.22 -12.59
C GLN A 254 -18.26 -14.73 -12.75
N ASN A 255 -19.25 -13.98 -13.28
CA ASN A 255 -19.13 -12.55 -13.58
C ASN A 255 -17.81 -12.18 -14.30
N PRO A 256 -17.40 -12.91 -15.35
CA PRO A 256 -16.15 -12.58 -16.05
C PRO A 256 -16.25 -11.20 -16.70
N GLU A 257 -15.12 -10.56 -16.89
CA GLU A 257 -15.02 -9.46 -17.85
C GLU A 257 -15.24 -10.00 -19.25
N TYR A 258 -15.91 -9.23 -20.11
CA TYR A 258 -16.19 -9.66 -21.47
C TYR A 258 -15.96 -8.58 -22.51
N ASP A 259 -15.56 -9.00 -23.70
CA ASP A 259 -15.56 -8.14 -24.89
C ASP A 259 -16.18 -8.88 -26.07
N GLN A 260 -17.04 -8.17 -26.82
CA GLN A 260 -17.62 -8.70 -28.06
C GLN A 260 -16.66 -8.42 -29.21
N LEU A 261 -16.11 -9.49 -29.76
CA LEU A 261 -15.16 -9.41 -30.86
C LEU A 261 -15.91 -9.21 -32.19
N SER A 262 -15.42 -8.28 -33.03
CA SER A 262 -15.98 -8.14 -34.39
C SER A 262 -15.54 -9.31 -35.26
N ALA A 263 -16.35 -9.67 -36.28
CA ALA A 263 -16.01 -10.73 -37.24
C ALA A 263 -14.65 -10.49 -37.94
N ASN A 264 -14.20 -9.24 -38.03
CA ASN A 264 -12.90 -8.88 -38.60
C ASN A 264 -11.75 -9.06 -37.59
N SER A 265 -12.04 -9.17 -36.29
CA SER A 265 -11.04 -9.37 -35.23
C SER A 265 -10.82 -10.85 -34.89
N ALA A 266 -11.68 -11.72 -35.35
CA ALA A 266 -11.60 -13.15 -35.09
C ALA A 266 -11.70 -13.89 -36.45
N LYS A 267 -10.58 -14.43 -36.94
CA LYS A 267 -10.58 -15.32 -38.10
C LYS A 267 -10.56 -16.76 -37.60
N SER A 268 -11.49 -17.59 -38.10
CA SER A 268 -11.46 -19.01 -37.86
C SER A 268 -10.60 -19.66 -38.97
N ASN A 269 -9.61 -20.45 -38.57
CA ASN A 269 -8.85 -21.28 -39.50
C ASN A 269 -9.71 -22.45 -40.00
N SER A 270 -9.25 -23.12 -41.03
CA SER A 270 -9.88 -24.33 -41.60
C SER A 270 -10.15 -25.45 -40.56
N ASN A 271 -9.45 -25.42 -39.41
CA ASN A 271 -9.63 -26.37 -38.31
C ASN A 271 -10.55 -25.85 -37.20
N GLY A 272 -11.26 -24.72 -37.39
CA GLY A 272 -12.17 -24.14 -36.37
C GLY A 272 -11.48 -23.34 -35.26
N GLU A 273 -10.15 -23.23 -35.24
CA GLU A 273 -9.42 -22.46 -34.26
C GLU A 273 -9.57 -20.94 -34.49
N ILE A 274 -9.82 -20.21 -33.42
CA ILE A 274 -10.00 -18.75 -33.46
C ILE A 274 -8.65 -18.09 -33.34
N GLN A 275 -8.19 -17.42 -34.40
CA GLN A 275 -7.06 -16.52 -34.36
C GLN A 275 -7.56 -15.08 -34.23
N LEU A 276 -7.14 -14.39 -33.14
CA LEU A 276 -7.42 -12.98 -32.95
C LEU A 276 -6.43 -12.16 -33.78
N THR A 277 -6.92 -11.34 -34.69
CA THR A 277 -6.12 -10.47 -35.57
C THR A 277 -5.47 -9.29 -34.80
N HIS A 278 -5.80 -9.10 -33.54
CA HIS A 278 -5.22 -8.09 -32.64
C HIS A 278 -4.56 -8.73 -31.41
N ALA A 279 -3.94 -9.90 -31.60
CA ALA A 279 -3.07 -10.50 -30.60
C ALA A 279 -1.91 -9.53 -30.31
N GLY A 280 -1.87 -8.96 -29.09
CA GLY A 280 -0.79 -8.08 -28.66
C GLY A 280 -1.24 -6.78 -27.99
N ASN A 281 -2.52 -6.43 -27.98
CA ASN A 281 -3.00 -5.20 -27.32
C ASN A 281 -3.56 -5.53 -25.93
N LEU A 282 -2.93 -4.93 -24.92
CA LEU A 282 -3.45 -4.89 -23.56
C LEU A 282 -4.71 -4.01 -23.54
N LEU A 283 -5.87 -4.60 -23.29
CA LEU A 283 -7.15 -3.88 -23.30
C LEU A 283 -7.48 -3.36 -21.91
N PRO A 284 -7.65 -2.04 -21.71
CA PRO A 284 -7.91 -1.47 -20.40
C PRO A 284 -9.29 -1.80 -19.85
N VAL A 285 -9.38 -2.13 -18.56
CA VAL A 285 -10.61 -2.29 -17.78
C VAL A 285 -10.70 -1.16 -16.77
N TYR A 286 -11.62 -0.25 -17.00
CA TYR A 286 -11.81 0.94 -16.18
C TYR A 286 -12.75 0.69 -14.99
N PRO A 287 -12.64 1.49 -13.92
CA PRO A 287 -13.68 1.59 -12.91
C PRO A 287 -15.04 1.84 -13.57
N SER A 288 -16.09 1.19 -13.08
CA SER A 288 -17.42 1.30 -13.67
C SER A 288 -18.48 1.47 -12.60
N THR A 289 -19.59 2.13 -12.97
CA THR A 289 -20.79 2.25 -12.15
C THR A 289 -21.96 1.58 -12.85
N ASP A 290 -23.08 1.43 -12.15
CA ASP A 290 -24.28 0.83 -12.71
C ASP A 290 -24.72 1.49 -14.02
N GLY A 291 -24.94 0.64 -15.04
CA GLY A 291 -25.32 1.05 -16.39
C GLY A 291 -24.22 1.72 -17.22
N LEU A 292 -22.97 1.79 -16.76
CA LEU A 292 -21.82 2.30 -17.52
C LEU A 292 -21.02 1.14 -18.14
N VAL A 293 -21.04 1.03 -19.47
CA VAL A 293 -20.42 -0.07 -20.20
C VAL A 293 -18.96 0.24 -20.51
N GLN A 294 -18.06 -0.73 -20.32
CA GLN A 294 -16.61 -0.61 -20.58
C GLN A 294 -16.28 -0.03 -21.96
N ARG A 295 -16.98 -0.47 -23.02
CA ARG A 295 -16.80 0.05 -24.38
C ARG A 295 -17.04 1.57 -24.47
N SER A 296 -18.05 2.09 -23.75
CA SER A 296 -18.35 3.51 -23.74
C SER A 296 -17.24 4.31 -23.02
N ILE A 297 -16.73 3.76 -21.90
CA ILE A 297 -15.61 4.38 -21.17
C ILE A 297 -14.36 4.39 -22.06
N ARG A 298 -13.98 3.25 -22.64
CA ARG A 298 -12.81 3.16 -23.54
C ARG A 298 -12.89 4.15 -24.69
N THR A 299 -14.06 4.28 -25.33
CA THR A 299 -14.25 5.24 -26.43
C THR A 299 -14.12 6.69 -25.96
N ALA A 300 -14.71 7.01 -24.81
CA ALA A 300 -14.62 8.34 -24.23
C ALA A 300 -13.17 8.66 -23.83
N THR A 301 -12.51 7.75 -23.11
CA THR A 301 -11.12 7.93 -22.67
C THR A 301 -10.16 8.07 -23.85
N ARG A 302 -10.27 7.20 -24.88
CA ARG A 302 -9.39 7.31 -26.06
C ARG A 302 -9.48 8.67 -26.73
N LYS A 303 -10.69 9.17 -26.96
CA LYS A 303 -10.90 10.50 -27.54
C LYS A 303 -10.42 11.64 -26.60
N SER A 304 -10.57 11.45 -25.30
CA SER A 304 -10.07 12.40 -24.30
C SER A 304 -8.54 12.44 -24.28
N LEU A 305 -7.87 11.29 -24.43
CA LEU A 305 -6.42 11.22 -24.54
C LEU A 305 -5.91 11.90 -25.83
N ASP A 306 -6.58 11.67 -26.98
CA ASP A 306 -6.20 12.30 -28.25
C ASP A 306 -6.20 13.83 -28.18
N ILE A 307 -7.06 14.41 -27.32
CA ILE A 307 -7.17 15.86 -27.09
C ILE A 307 -6.30 16.31 -25.92
N GLY A 308 -6.34 15.58 -24.82
CA GLY A 308 -5.77 16.01 -23.54
C GLY A 308 -4.26 15.76 -23.41
N LEU A 309 -3.71 14.71 -24.04
CA LEU A 309 -2.26 14.42 -23.94
C LEU A 309 -1.38 15.59 -24.40
N PRO A 310 -1.66 16.25 -25.56
CA PRO A 310 -0.87 17.40 -26.00
C PRO A 310 -0.99 18.64 -25.10
N LEU A 311 -2.00 18.67 -24.20
CA LEU A 311 -2.22 19.77 -23.25
C LEU A 311 -1.54 19.52 -21.89
N LEU A 312 -0.96 18.32 -21.69
CA LEU A 312 -0.22 18.01 -20.47
C LEU A 312 1.13 18.74 -20.49
N GLU A 313 1.41 19.48 -19.43
CA GLU A 313 2.68 20.16 -19.25
C GLU A 313 3.62 19.28 -18.41
N GLU A 314 4.82 19.01 -18.97
CA GLU A 314 5.88 18.32 -18.24
C GLU A 314 6.47 19.26 -17.18
N PHE A 315 6.39 18.87 -15.92
CA PHE A 315 6.85 19.67 -14.79
C PHE A 315 8.15 19.15 -14.15
N LEU A 316 8.54 17.90 -14.46
CA LEU A 316 9.82 17.39 -13.97
C LEU A 316 10.97 17.90 -14.85
N ASP A 317 12.00 18.36 -14.16
CA ASP A 317 13.23 18.76 -14.81
C ASP A 317 13.89 17.61 -15.61
N GLY A 318 14.60 17.98 -16.68
CA GLY A 318 15.29 17.04 -17.56
C GLY A 318 16.31 16.18 -16.83
N ASP A 319 17.10 16.80 -15.95
CA ASP A 319 18.13 16.11 -15.16
C ASP A 319 17.53 15.09 -14.20
N LEU A 320 16.40 15.43 -13.55
CA LEU A 320 15.69 14.52 -12.65
C LEU A 320 15.15 13.31 -13.41
N LYS A 321 14.55 13.54 -14.59
CA LYS A 321 14.06 12.46 -15.45
C LYS A 321 15.19 11.53 -15.90
N GLN A 322 16.31 12.08 -16.31
CA GLN A 322 17.46 11.30 -16.74
C GLN A 322 18.07 10.48 -15.59
N ARG A 323 18.29 11.10 -14.42
CA ARG A 323 18.86 10.46 -13.22
C ARG A 323 18.05 9.25 -12.77
N HIS A 324 16.73 9.33 -12.86
CA HIS A 324 15.81 8.26 -12.43
C HIS A 324 15.26 7.43 -13.60
N SER A 325 15.70 7.67 -14.83
CA SER A 325 15.20 6.97 -16.03
C SER A 325 13.66 7.03 -16.14
N PHE A 326 13.07 8.22 -15.91
CA PHE A 326 11.64 8.43 -16.06
C PHE A 326 11.28 8.77 -17.50
N ILE A 327 10.20 8.21 -17.99
CA ILE A 327 9.56 8.58 -19.24
C ILE A 327 8.84 9.93 -19.13
N GLY A 328 8.53 10.58 -20.26
CA GLY A 328 7.75 11.80 -20.29
C GLY A 328 6.33 11.64 -19.73
N LEU A 329 5.72 12.74 -19.25
CA LEU A 329 4.39 12.70 -18.66
C LEU A 329 3.32 12.25 -19.67
N GLU A 330 3.39 12.75 -20.91
CA GLU A 330 2.49 12.36 -22.00
C GLU A 330 2.57 10.84 -22.26
N ASP A 331 3.80 10.31 -22.42
CA ASP A 331 4.05 8.89 -22.64
C ASP A 331 3.60 8.04 -21.45
N ALA A 332 3.78 8.54 -20.22
CA ALA A 332 3.35 7.84 -19.01
C ALA A 332 1.83 7.72 -18.93
N VAL A 333 1.11 8.80 -19.19
CA VAL A 333 -0.36 8.78 -19.18
C VAL A 333 -0.88 7.89 -20.30
N GLU A 334 -0.35 7.99 -21.52
CA GLU A 334 -0.77 7.14 -22.65
C GLU A 334 -0.49 5.65 -22.36
N SER A 335 0.72 5.33 -21.89
CA SER A 335 1.12 3.94 -21.59
C SER A 335 0.40 3.35 -20.37
N MET A 336 -0.14 4.17 -19.49
CA MET A 336 -0.98 3.67 -18.39
C MET A 336 -2.35 3.23 -18.90
N HIS A 337 -2.88 3.84 -19.96
CA HIS A 337 -4.15 3.46 -20.59
C HIS A 337 -3.98 2.37 -21.64
N TYR A 338 -2.99 2.51 -22.52
CA TYR A 338 -2.75 1.63 -23.67
C TYR A 338 -1.27 1.27 -23.79
N PRO A 339 -0.75 0.45 -22.89
CA PRO A 339 0.65 0.06 -22.92
C PRO A 339 0.93 -0.89 -24.11
N ASP A 340 2.05 -0.67 -24.80
CA ASP A 340 2.53 -1.59 -25.84
C ASP A 340 3.13 -2.88 -25.23
N SER A 341 3.56 -2.82 -23.97
CA SER A 341 4.15 -3.94 -23.24
C SER A 341 3.99 -3.78 -21.73
N ALA A 342 4.12 -4.87 -20.98
CA ALA A 342 4.11 -4.85 -19.51
C ALA A 342 5.25 -3.96 -18.95
N GLU A 343 6.40 -3.91 -19.62
CA GLU A 343 7.52 -3.03 -19.23
C GLU A 343 7.14 -1.56 -19.34
N LYS A 344 6.53 -1.13 -20.45
CA LYS A 344 6.05 0.25 -20.59
C LYS A 344 4.98 0.61 -19.57
N GLN A 345 4.08 -0.32 -19.25
CA GLN A 345 3.09 -0.14 -18.20
C GLN A 345 3.76 0.07 -16.83
N PHE A 346 4.77 -0.72 -16.51
CA PHE A 346 5.53 -0.58 -15.28
C PHE A 346 6.24 0.77 -15.20
N GLN A 347 6.92 1.21 -16.27
CA GLN A 347 7.57 2.52 -16.34
C GLN A 347 6.57 3.67 -16.19
N ALA A 348 5.41 3.57 -16.82
CA ALA A 348 4.34 4.54 -16.70
C ALA A 348 3.82 4.65 -15.26
N ARG A 349 3.53 3.51 -14.64
CA ARG A 349 3.10 3.45 -13.25
C ARG A 349 4.14 4.02 -12.29
N ARG A 350 5.42 3.68 -12.51
CA ARG A 350 6.54 4.19 -11.72
C ARG A 350 6.66 5.71 -11.81
N ARG A 351 6.50 6.27 -13.03
CA ARG A 351 6.51 7.72 -13.25
C ARG A 351 5.35 8.41 -12.55
N LEU A 352 4.12 7.97 -12.76
CA LEU A 352 2.93 8.60 -12.19
C LEU A 352 2.87 8.47 -10.67
N ALA A 353 3.29 7.33 -10.11
CA ALA A 353 3.42 7.15 -8.66
C ALA A 353 4.48 8.09 -8.06
N PHE A 354 5.61 8.30 -8.77
CA PHE A 354 6.59 9.30 -8.36
C PHE A 354 6.00 10.70 -8.37
N ASP A 355 5.30 11.09 -9.42
CA ASP A 355 4.69 12.42 -9.53
C ASP A 355 3.74 12.70 -8.36
N GLU A 356 2.87 11.74 -8.02
CA GLU A 356 1.94 11.87 -6.92
C GLU A 356 2.66 12.03 -5.58
N LEU A 357 3.60 11.14 -5.27
CA LEU A 357 4.37 11.20 -4.04
C LEU A 357 5.26 12.44 -3.96
N PHE A 358 5.82 12.89 -5.08
CA PHE A 358 6.65 14.08 -5.17
C PHE A 358 5.87 15.34 -4.82
N MET A 359 4.63 15.47 -5.31
CA MET A 359 3.77 16.61 -4.98
C MET A 359 3.41 16.64 -3.49
N TYR A 360 3.10 15.47 -2.88
CA TYR A 360 2.89 15.39 -1.44
C TYR A 360 4.13 15.80 -0.64
N GLN A 361 5.33 15.35 -1.08
CA GLN A 361 6.58 15.70 -0.44
C GLN A 361 6.88 17.20 -0.55
N LEU A 362 6.67 17.81 -1.72
CA LEU A 362 6.84 19.24 -1.90
C LEU A 362 5.92 20.05 -0.98
N ALA A 363 4.65 19.64 -0.88
CA ALA A 363 3.70 20.31 0.01
C ALA A 363 4.12 20.20 1.49
N ALA A 364 4.60 19.01 1.92
CA ALA A 364 5.08 18.78 3.27
C ALA A 364 6.36 19.59 3.56
N LEU A 365 7.32 19.60 2.63
CA LEU A 365 8.56 20.36 2.77
C LEU A 365 8.31 21.88 2.77
N LYS A 366 7.35 22.37 1.97
CA LYS A 366 6.95 23.78 1.99
C LYS A 366 6.41 24.16 3.36
N LYS A 367 5.46 23.39 3.91
CA LYS A 367 4.95 23.61 5.27
C LYS A 367 6.06 23.58 6.32
N LYS A 368 6.97 22.61 6.21
CA LYS A 368 8.12 22.50 7.11
C LYS A 368 9.02 23.72 7.02
N SER A 369 9.35 24.19 5.81
CA SER A 369 10.16 25.39 5.60
C SER A 369 9.48 26.65 6.16
N GLU A 370 8.18 26.81 5.92
CA GLU A 370 7.40 27.92 6.49
C GLU A 370 7.43 27.88 8.02
N TRP A 371 7.33 26.69 8.63
CA TRP A 371 7.39 26.49 10.06
C TRP A 371 8.78 26.77 10.62
N GLN A 372 9.84 26.28 10.00
CA GLN A 372 11.22 26.49 10.43
C GLN A 372 11.71 27.95 10.28
N ASN A 373 11.06 28.72 9.42
CA ASN A 373 11.34 30.14 9.24
C ASN A 373 10.66 31.04 10.29
N ARG A 374 9.78 30.50 11.12
CA ARG A 374 9.18 31.24 12.24
C ARG A 374 10.26 31.56 13.28
N ARG A 375 10.11 32.73 13.91
CA ARG A 375 10.98 33.21 15.02
C ARG A 375 10.16 33.72 16.20
N ASP A 376 8.89 33.32 16.22
CA ASP A 376 7.90 33.66 17.23
C ASP A 376 7.67 32.50 18.24
N GLY A 377 8.51 31.48 18.20
CA GLY A 377 8.45 30.33 19.09
C GLY A 377 8.85 30.73 20.53
N ILE A 378 8.34 29.93 21.46
CA ILE A 378 8.71 30.04 22.86
C ILE A 378 10.14 29.53 23.02
N GLU A 379 11.04 30.36 23.58
CA GLU A 379 12.40 29.95 23.87
C GLU A 379 12.47 29.41 25.30
N ILE A 380 12.85 28.14 25.46
CA ILE A 380 13.07 27.51 26.76
C ILE A 380 14.54 27.67 27.14
N GLU A 381 14.80 28.54 28.09
CA GLU A 381 16.18 28.83 28.55
C GLU A 381 16.90 27.55 29.03
N GLY A 382 17.90 27.10 28.28
CA GLY A 382 18.69 25.90 28.61
C GLY A 382 19.34 25.97 30.01
N SER A 383 19.76 27.16 30.45
CA SER A 383 20.32 27.40 31.78
C SER A 383 19.35 27.12 32.95
N LYS A 384 18.04 27.24 32.70
CA LYS A 384 16.98 26.89 33.65
C LYS A 384 16.49 25.46 33.52
N ALA A 385 16.42 24.96 32.27
CA ALA A 385 15.86 23.67 31.95
C ALA A 385 16.79 22.50 32.26
N ARG A 386 18.08 22.57 31.88
CA ARG A 386 19.03 21.46 32.05
C ARG A 386 19.21 21.04 33.52
N PRO A 387 19.41 21.92 34.50
CA PRO A 387 19.56 21.50 35.90
C PRO A 387 18.31 20.78 36.44
N VAL A 388 17.11 21.19 36.00
CA VAL A 388 15.85 20.54 36.41
C VAL A 388 15.76 19.14 35.81
N VAL A 389 16.08 18.99 34.53
CA VAL A 389 16.09 17.69 33.85
C VAL A 389 17.13 16.76 34.43
N GLU A 390 18.37 17.24 34.67
CA GLU A 390 19.44 16.44 35.27
C GLU A 390 19.08 15.98 36.69
N SER A 391 18.49 16.85 37.50
CA SER A 391 18.01 16.50 38.85
C SER A 391 16.88 15.44 38.79
N PHE A 392 15.96 15.56 37.83
CA PHE A 392 14.92 14.56 37.61
C PHE A 392 15.54 13.23 37.21
N LEU A 393 16.44 13.21 36.21
CA LEU A 393 17.08 11.99 35.75
C LEU A 393 17.90 11.30 36.85
N ALA A 394 18.55 12.09 37.74
CA ALA A 394 19.29 11.55 38.89
C ALA A 394 18.37 10.93 39.97
N SER A 395 17.09 11.29 40.00
CA SER A 395 16.10 10.70 40.92
C SER A 395 15.48 9.39 40.44
N LEU A 396 15.73 9.00 39.19
CA LEU A 396 15.21 7.77 38.63
C LEU A 396 16.01 6.54 39.14
N GLU A 397 15.32 5.42 39.35
CA GLU A 397 15.93 4.14 39.77
C GLU A 397 16.69 3.42 38.63
N PHE A 398 16.72 3.99 37.45
CA PHE A 398 17.34 3.41 36.25
C PHE A 398 18.03 4.48 35.41
N GLU A 399 19.00 4.05 34.62
CA GLU A 399 19.70 4.92 33.66
C GLU A 399 18.99 4.95 32.30
N LEU A 400 19.00 6.12 31.68
CA LEU A 400 18.52 6.24 30.30
C LEU A 400 19.45 5.52 29.32
N THR A 401 18.87 4.94 28.28
CA THR A 401 19.65 4.42 27.14
C THR A 401 20.29 5.56 26.35
N GLU A 402 21.32 5.24 25.56
CA GLU A 402 21.99 6.26 24.72
C GLU A 402 21.02 6.94 23.73
N ASP A 403 20.08 6.16 23.15
CA ASP A 403 19.07 6.74 22.27
C ASP A 403 18.15 7.73 23.00
N GLN A 404 17.77 7.42 24.25
CA GLN A 404 16.95 8.33 25.07
C GLN A 404 17.72 9.60 25.42
N LYS A 405 18.99 9.50 25.84
CA LYS A 405 19.87 10.66 26.16
C LYS A 405 20.01 11.55 24.93
N ASN A 406 20.42 10.98 23.79
CA ASN A 406 20.61 11.71 22.55
C ASN A 406 19.31 12.35 22.03
N SER A 407 18.17 11.67 22.22
CA SER A 407 16.87 12.21 21.85
C SER A 407 16.48 13.39 22.72
N LEU A 408 16.70 13.28 24.02
CA LEU A 408 16.38 14.31 24.97
C LEU A 408 17.23 15.58 24.73
N GLU A 409 18.54 15.43 24.50
CA GLU A 409 19.42 16.57 24.16
C GLU A 409 18.92 17.32 22.93
N ARG A 410 18.59 16.60 21.86
CA ARG A 410 18.04 17.21 20.64
C ARG A 410 16.73 17.96 20.88
N LEU A 411 15.84 17.41 21.72
CA LEU A 411 14.58 18.03 22.06
C LEU A 411 14.79 19.32 22.88
N LEU A 412 15.74 19.31 23.83
CA LEU A 412 16.10 20.48 24.62
C LEU A 412 16.72 21.58 23.73
N ASP A 413 17.61 21.21 22.83
CA ASP A 413 18.22 22.14 21.86
C ASP A 413 17.17 22.76 20.92
N ASP A 414 16.23 21.95 20.41
CA ASP A 414 15.14 22.46 19.60
C ASP A 414 14.27 23.46 20.34
N MET A 415 13.93 23.18 21.62
CA MET A 415 13.10 24.07 22.45
C MET A 415 13.82 25.36 22.82
N ALA A 416 15.16 25.36 22.83
CA ALA A 416 15.97 26.54 23.10
C ALA A 416 16.24 27.41 21.87
N SER A 417 15.84 26.98 20.67
CA SER A 417 16.20 27.64 19.40
C SER A 417 15.38 28.89 19.06
N GLY A 418 14.27 29.16 19.77
CA GLY A 418 13.31 30.21 19.43
C GLY A 418 12.45 29.88 18.21
N VAL A 419 12.62 28.68 17.62
CA VAL A 419 11.76 28.13 16.57
C VAL A 419 10.78 27.16 17.22
N PRO A 420 9.48 27.20 16.88
CA PRO A 420 8.55 26.23 17.44
C PRO A 420 8.96 24.80 17.06
N MET A 421 9.30 23.96 18.03
CA MET A 421 9.65 22.56 17.78
C MET A 421 8.42 21.80 17.27
N GLY A 422 8.57 21.04 16.18
CA GLY A 422 7.61 20.05 15.69
C GLY A 422 8.32 18.70 15.50
N ARG A 423 8.19 17.76 16.47
CA ARG A 423 8.96 16.52 16.43
C ARG A 423 8.12 15.28 16.72
N LEU A 424 8.39 14.19 15.99
CA LEU A 424 7.84 12.86 16.22
C LEU A 424 8.88 11.99 16.94
N LEU A 425 8.57 11.57 18.17
CA LEU A 425 9.33 10.60 18.95
C LEU A 425 8.76 9.20 18.72
N GLN A 426 9.46 8.38 17.96
CA GLN A 426 9.06 7.04 17.59
C GLN A 426 9.86 6.00 18.38
N GLY A 427 9.19 4.94 18.85
CA GLY A 427 9.84 3.82 19.53
C GLY A 427 8.83 2.77 19.94
N GLU A 428 9.26 1.54 20.14
CA GLU A 428 8.37 0.46 20.59
C GLU A 428 7.69 0.77 21.93
N VAL A 429 6.61 0.03 22.24
CA VAL A 429 5.99 0.06 23.57
C VAL A 429 7.04 -0.31 24.62
N GLY A 430 7.19 0.50 25.66
CA GLY A 430 8.21 0.28 26.70
C GLY A 430 9.62 0.78 26.32
N SER A 431 9.81 1.51 25.21
CA SER A 431 11.09 2.16 24.89
C SER A 431 11.39 3.42 25.73
N GLY A 432 10.50 3.82 26.65
CA GLY A 432 10.69 4.96 27.54
C GLY A 432 10.34 6.32 26.95
N LYS A 433 9.48 6.39 25.91
CA LYS A 433 9.01 7.65 25.32
C LYS A 433 8.46 8.62 26.35
N THR A 434 7.68 8.09 27.31
CA THR A 434 7.03 8.90 28.38
C THR A 434 8.05 9.60 29.27
N ILE A 435 9.18 8.96 29.57
CA ILE A 435 10.26 9.60 30.38
C ILE A 435 10.90 10.75 29.62
N VAL A 436 11.18 10.58 28.34
CA VAL A 436 11.71 11.65 27.48
C VAL A 436 10.72 12.81 27.40
N ALA A 437 9.44 12.51 27.20
CA ALA A 437 8.38 13.53 27.15
C ALA A 437 8.22 14.25 28.49
N LEU A 438 8.25 13.53 29.62
CA LEU A 438 8.17 14.13 30.96
C LEU A 438 9.37 15.07 31.23
N SER A 439 10.59 14.67 30.85
CA SER A 439 11.77 15.51 30.94
C SER A 439 11.58 16.84 30.18
N CYS A 440 11.00 16.79 28.97
CA CYS A 440 10.69 18.00 28.20
C CYS A 440 9.59 18.86 28.87
N LEU A 441 8.56 18.25 29.46
CA LEU A 441 7.51 18.93 30.19
C LEU A 441 8.08 19.65 31.42
N LEU A 442 8.97 19.01 32.18
CA LEU A 442 9.67 19.64 33.32
C LEU A 442 10.59 20.78 32.89
N ALA A 443 11.26 20.63 31.73
CA ALA A 443 12.07 21.71 31.15
C ALA A 443 11.21 22.95 30.86
N VAL A 444 10.03 22.78 30.29
CA VAL A 444 9.07 23.86 30.01
C VAL A 444 8.57 24.51 31.31
N ASN A 445 8.20 23.69 32.30
CA ASN A 445 7.76 24.20 33.61
C ASN A 445 8.87 25.00 34.32
N SER A 446 10.15 24.64 34.13
CA SER A 446 11.27 25.37 34.71
C SER A 446 11.35 26.83 34.26
N SER A 447 10.84 27.11 33.07
CA SER A 447 10.76 28.43 32.44
C SER A 447 9.42 29.16 32.70
N GLY A 448 8.51 28.55 33.47
CA GLY A 448 7.24 29.15 33.88
C GLY A 448 6.10 28.96 32.87
N TYR A 449 6.26 28.05 31.91
CA TYR A 449 5.21 27.68 30.96
C TYR A 449 4.49 26.42 31.41
N GLN A 450 3.26 26.24 30.91
CA GLN A 450 2.43 25.05 31.12
C GLN A 450 2.77 23.97 30.10
N GLY A 451 2.79 22.71 30.53
CA GLY A 451 2.96 21.54 29.66
C GLY A 451 1.68 20.73 29.60
N ALA A 452 1.28 20.31 28.40
CA ALA A 452 0.11 19.47 28.20
C ALA A 452 0.49 18.10 27.61
N LEU A 453 -0.05 17.00 28.17
CA LEU A 453 0.07 15.65 27.64
C LEU A 453 -1.33 15.13 27.26
N MET A 454 -1.51 14.83 26.00
CA MET A 454 -2.77 14.35 25.44
C MET A 454 -2.68 12.88 25.11
N ALA A 455 -3.59 12.10 25.69
CA ALA A 455 -3.74 10.67 25.42
C ALA A 455 -5.00 10.41 24.58
N PRO A 456 -5.03 9.33 23.79
CA PRO A 456 -6.15 9.02 22.89
C PRO A 456 -7.41 8.57 23.61
N THR A 457 -7.28 8.05 24.83
CA THR A 457 -8.41 7.56 25.65
C THR A 457 -8.27 8.04 27.10
N GLU A 458 -9.40 8.05 27.82
CA GLU A 458 -9.43 8.44 29.25
C GLU A 458 -8.58 7.49 30.10
N VAL A 459 -8.66 6.19 29.85
CA VAL A 459 -7.86 5.18 30.56
C VAL A 459 -6.35 5.43 30.41
N LEU A 460 -5.88 5.77 29.22
CA LEU A 460 -4.48 6.10 28.99
C LEU A 460 -4.10 7.44 29.63
N ALA A 461 -4.99 8.43 29.64
CA ALA A 461 -4.75 9.69 30.33
C ALA A 461 -4.59 9.48 31.85
N GLU A 462 -5.46 8.66 32.47
CA GLU A 462 -5.37 8.26 33.87
C GLU A 462 -4.07 7.50 34.17
N GLN A 463 -3.69 6.55 33.30
CA GLN A 463 -2.43 5.82 33.42
C GLN A 463 -1.22 6.74 33.36
N HIS A 464 -1.20 7.68 32.42
CA HIS A 464 -0.12 8.68 32.35
C HIS A 464 -0.09 9.57 33.60
N PHE A 465 -1.25 10.04 34.05
CA PHE A 465 -1.35 10.86 35.25
C PHE A 465 -0.78 10.15 36.47
N LEU A 466 -1.21 8.90 36.73
CA LEU A 466 -0.73 8.11 37.87
C LEU A 466 0.77 7.77 37.74
N SER A 467 1.21 7.38 36.56
CA SER A 467 2.62 7.05 36.32
C SER A 467 3.53 8.25 36.54
N ILE A 468 3.17 9.42 36.00
CA ILE A 468 3.93 10.66 36.17
C ILE A 468 3.89 11.12 37.63
N ALA A 469 2.74 11.03 38.29
CA ALA A 469 2.62 11.36 39.72
C ALA A 469 3.56 10.50 40.57
N ASN A 470 3.61 9.21 40.33
CA ASN A 470 4.51 8.31 41.06
C ASN A 470 5.99 8.64 40.80
N GLN A 471 6.36 8.93 39.54
CA GLN A 471 7.75 9.29 39.19
C GLN A 471 8.20 10.60 39.82
N LEU A 472 7.29 11.55 40.07
CA LEU A 472 7.57 12.83 40.68
C LEU A 472 7.36 12.83 42.19
N GLY A 473 6.91 11.71 42.78
CA GLY A 473 6.52 11.66 44.20
C GLY A 473 5.38 12.64 44.52
N ALA A 474 4.44 12.80 43.57
CA ALA A 474 3.38 13.80 43.71
C ALA A 474 2.29 13.33 44.69
N GLU A 475 1.90 14.21 45.58
CA GLU A 475 0.92 14.00 46.65
C GLU A 475 -0.37 14.80 46.42
N SER A 476 -1.46 14.37 47.00
CA SER A 476 -2.73 15.11 47.05
C SER A 476 -2.82 15.92 48.33
N LEU A 477 -3.31 17.15 48.24
CA LEU A 477 -3.60 17.96 49.41
C LEU A 477 -4.98 17.63 49.99
N LEU A 478 -5.15 17.91 51.27
CA LEU A 478 -6.42 17.66 51.99
C LEU A 478 -7.53 18.53 51.36
N GLY A 479 -8.65 17.90 50.99
CA GLY A 479 -9.79 18.59 50.37
C GLY A 479 -9.77 18.71 48.84
N GLU A 480 -8.72 18.22 48.20
CA GLU A 480 -8.64 18.16 46.73
C GLU A 480 -9.04 16.79 46.14
N PRO A 481 -9.56 16.75 44.91
CA PRO A 481 -9.90 15.48 44.27
C PRO A 481 -8.62 14.70 43.95
N LYS A 482 -8.32 13.68 44.77
CA LYS A 482 -7.10 12.85 44.69
C LYS A 482 -6.84 12.26 43.31
N ASP A 483 -7.90 11.98 42.54
CA ASP A 483 -7.84 11.34 41.24
C ASP A 483 -7.63 12.34 40.11
N ALA A 484 -7.65 13.65 40.41
CA ALA A 484 -7.60 14.68 39.36
C ALA A 484 -6.61 15.83 39.63
N VAL A 485 -6.13 16.02 40.88
CA VAL A 485 -5.15 17.05 41.24
C VAL A 485 -4.07 16.46 42.12
N ARG A 486 -2.82 16.69 41.75
CA ARG A 486 -1.62 16.31 42.55
C ARG A 486 -0.56 17.38 42.50
N HIS A 487 0.28 17.40 43.53
CA HIS A 487 1.34 18.39 43.72
C HIS A 487 2.68 17.69 43.90
N ALA A 488 3.69 18.15 43.17
CA ALA A 488 5.07 17.67 43.30
C ALA A 488 6.03 18.84 43.49
N SER A 489 7.21 18.57 43.99
CA SER A 489 8.30 19.54 43.96
C SER A 489 8.99 19.50 42.59
N LEU A 490 9.29 20.68 42.01
CA LEU A 490 10.07 20.73 40.78
C LEU A 490 11.50 20.26 41.08
N PRO A 491 12.01 19.23 40.45
CA PRO A 491 13.35 18.70 40.67
C PRO A 491 14.42 19.79 40.57
N GLY A 492 15.41 19.79 41.48
CA GLY A 492 16.52 20.74 41.45
C GLY A 492 16.20 22.20 41.77
N LYS A 493 14.93 22.56 42.05
CA LYS A 493 14.51 23.93 42.36
C LYS A 493 13.82 24.08 43.73
N GLY A 494 14.21 23.26 44.69
CA GLY A 494 13.85 23.42 46.12
C GLY A 494 12.34 23.53 46.37
N ASN A 495 11.87 24.74 46.74
CA ASN A 495 10.48 24.94 47.16
C ASN A 495 9.47 25.22 46.04
N ARG A 496 9.85 25.19 44.76
CA ARG A 496 8.87 25.40 43.69
C ARG A 496 8.00 24.14 43.50
N ARG A 497 6.72 24.30 43.81
CA ARG A 497 5.71 23.26 43.54
C ARG A 497 5.27 23.30 42.09
N ILE A 498 4.94 22.14 41.53
CA ILE A 498 4.24 21.97 40.28
C ILE A 498 2.90 21.29 40.53
N ASN A 499 1.85 21.84 39.92
CA ASN A 499 0.50 21.35 40.05
C ASN A 499 0.16 20.51 38.83
N MET A 500 -0.15 19.24 39.05
CA MET A 500 -0.58 18.29 38.02
C MET A 500 -2.08 18.18 38.06
N VAL A 501 -2.74 18.26 36.88
CA VAL A 501 -4.18 18.11 36.74
C VAL A 501 -4.53 17.11 35.67
N LEU A 502 -5.62 16.34 35.89
CA LEU A 502 -6.22 15.43 34.95
C LEU A 502 -7.53 16.00 34.45
N LEU A 503 -7.68 16.19 33.13
CA LEU A 503 -8.92 16.66 32.51
C LEU A 503 -9.44 15.62 31.51
N ILE A 504 -10.47 14.88 31.93
CA ILE A 504 -11.15 13.83 31.12
C ILE A 504 -12.66 14.02 31.16
N GLY A 505 -13.38 13.37 30.25
CA GLY A 505 -14.82 13.55 30.09
C GLY A 505 -15.65 12.98 31.25
N SER A 506 -15.20 11.88 31.86
CA SER A 506 -15.89 11.17 32.96
C SER A 506 -15.85 11.89 34.32
N LEU A 507 -15.04 12.95 34.47
CA LEU A 507 -15.01 13.72 35.71
C LEU A 507 -16.35 14.42 36.02
N GLN A 508 -16.68 14.51 37.32
CA GLN A 508 -17.83 15.28 37.76
C GLN A 508 -17.74 16.74 37.30
N ALA A 509 -18.88 17.33 36.95
CA ALA A 509 -18.93 18.68 36.36
C ALA A 509 -18.28 19.77 37.25
N SER A 510 -18.44 19.66 38.60
CA SER A 510 -17.82 20.58 39.56
C SER A 510 -16.27 20.51 39.55
N ILE A 511 -15.75 19.27 39.52
CA ILE A 511 -14.31 19.00 39.45
C ILE A 511 -13.75 19.49 38.12
N LYS A 512 -14.43 19.17 37.02
CA LYS A 512 -14.05 19.60 35.69
C LYS A 512 -13.96 21.12 35.58
N LYS A 513 -14.97 21.83 36.10
CA LYS A 513 -14.99 23.30 36.09
C LYS A 513 -13.82 23.88 36.92
N ARG A 514 -13.53 23.31 38.10
CA ARG A 514 -12.38 23.72 38.93
C ARG A 514 -11.05 23.53 38.21
N ILE A 515 -10.84 22.37 37.58
CA ILE A 515 -9.62 22.08 36.81
C ILE A 515 -9.49 23.04 35.64
N GLN A 516 -10.57 23.28 34.87
CA GLN A 516 -10.55 24.26 33.79
C GLN A 516 -10.20 25.67 34.27
N GLN A 517 -10.67 26.05 35.44
CA GLN A 517 -10.30 27.32 36.05
C GLN A 517 -8.80 27.35 36.42
N MET A 518 -8.27 26.33 37.11
CA MET A 518 -6.83 26.22 37.45
C MET A 518 -5.95 26.30 36.19
N ILE A 519 -6.39 25.65 35.07
CA ILE A 519 -5.67 25.71 33.80
C ILE A 519 -5.69 27.14 33.25
N ALA A 520 -6.86 27.81 33.26
CA ALA A 520 -7.04 29.15 32.70
C ALA A 520 -6.33 30.24 33.51
N GLU A 521 -6.21 30.06 34.82
CA GLU A 521 -5.49 30.96 35.72
C GLU A 521 -3.95 30.71 35.68
N GLY A 522 -3.51 29.64 35.03
CA GLY A 522 -2.10 29.28 34.92
C GLY A 522 -1.54 28.62 36.17
N GLU A 523 -2.41 28.15 37.07
CA GLU A 523 -2.02 27.44 38.29
C GLU A 523 -1.61 25.99 38.01
N ALA A 524 -2.16 25.37 36.93
CA ALA A 524 -1.80 24.03 36.51
C ALA A 524 -0.53 24.08 35.64
N ASP A 525 0.55 23.44 36.09
CA ASP A 525 1.84 23.35 35.40
C ASP A 525 1.87 22.17 34.42
N LEU A 526 1.39 20.99 34.85
CA LEU A 526 1.28 19.77 34.05
C LEU A 526 -0.18 19.40 33.86
N ILE A 527 -0.63 19.38 32.60
CA ILE A 527 -2.01 19.16 32.24
C ILE A 527 -2.08 17.84 31.47
N ILE A 528 -2.74 16.83 32.03
CA ILE A 528 -2.91 15.54 31.39
C ILE A 528 -4.38 15.36 31.05
N GLY A 529 -4.69 14.84 29.86
CA GLY A 529 -6.07 14.63 29.48
C GLY A 529 -6.22 14.03 28.10
N THR A 530 -7.46 14.05 27.60
CA THR A 530 -7.80 13.58 26.27
C THR A 530 -7.93 14.75 25.28
N HIS A 531 -8.51 14.51 24.11
CA HIS A 531 -8.88 15.55 23.16
C HIS A 531 -9.75 16.68 23.73
N ALA A 532 -10.33 16.49 24.93
CA ALA A 532 -11.03 17.53 25.67
C ALA A 532 -10.16 18.78 25.95
N LEU A 533 -8.83 18.63 25.99
CA LEU A 533 -7.87 19.73 26.14
C LEU A 533 -7.84 20.70 24.95
N LEU A 534 -8.34 20.28 23.80
CA LEU A 534 -8.38 21.10 22.57
C LEU A 534 -9.73 21.77 22.32
N GLN A 535 -10.72 21.52 23.20
CA GLN A 535 -11.99 22.19 23.09
C GLN A 535 -11.85 23.69 23.33
N GLU A 536 -12.62 24.52 22.63
CA GLU A 536 -12.59 26.00 22.73
C GLU A 536 -12.81 26.50 24.16
N GLN A 537 -13.46 25.70 25.01
CA GLN A 537 -13.73 26.02 26.41
C GLN A 537 -12.51 25.88 27.32
N VAL A 538 -11.40 25.28 26.86
CA VAL A 538 -10.18 25.08 27.65
C VAL A 538 -9.11 26.06 27.18
N SER A 539 -8.96 27.14 27.90
CA SER A 539 -7.89 28.11 27.67
C SER A 539 -6.63 27.69 28.46
N ILE A 540 -5.52 27.47 27.74
CA ILE A 540 -4.20 27.24 28.36
C ILE A 540 -3.32 28.41 27.95
N PRO A 541 -3.24 29.49 28.79
CA PRO A 541 -2.67 30.77 28.36
C PRO A 541 -1.15 30.73 28.17
N LYS A 542 -0.44 29.87 28.91
CA LYS A 542 1.02 29.76 28.89
C LYS A 542 1.48 28.39 28.38
N LEU A 543 0.78 27.84 27.40
CA LEU A 543 1.15 26.53 26.86
C LEU A 543 2.51 26.61 26.14
N GLY A 544 3.53 26.00 26.72
CA GLY A 544 4.90 25.94 26.17
C GLY A 544 5.14 24.66 25.34
N LEU A 545 4.61 23.52 25.78
CA LEU A 545 4.77 22.23 25.10
C LEU A 545 3.46 21.44 25.12
N ALA A 546 3.07 20.97 23.95
CA ALA A 546 2.02 19.98 23.78
C ALA A 546 2.65 18.62 23.42
N VAL A 547 2.45 17.62 24.26
CA VAL A 547 2.80 16.22 23.99
C VAL A 547 1.55 15.48 23.54
N VAL A 548 1.61 14.76 22.43
CA VAL A 548 0.48 13.99 21.87
C VAL A 548 0.91 12.53 21.80
N ASP A 549 0.24 11.68 22.59
CA ASP A 549 0.50 10.24 22.56
C ASP A 549 -0.37 9.55 21.49
N GLU A 550 0.19 8.51 20.84
CA GLU A 550 -0.46 7.75 19.77
C GLU A 550 -1.03 8.66 18.67
N GLN A 551 -0.17 9.43 18.05
CA GLN A 551 -0.50 10.48 17.07
C GLN A 551 -1.42 10.03 15.93
N HIS A 552 -1.42 8.74 15.54
CA HIS A 552 -2.27 8.23 14.44
C HIS A 552 -3.78 8.41 14.68
N ARG A 553 -4.20 8.63 15.93
CA ARG A 553 -5.58 8.95 16.32
C ARG A 553 -5.87 10.45 16.37
N PHE A 554 -4.87 11.28 16.08
CA PHE A 554 -4.97 12.73 16.16
C PHE A 554 -5.12 13.34 14.75
N GLY A 555 -6.26 13.95 14.46
CA GLY A 555 -6.55 14.55 13.15
C GLY A 555 -5.67 15.76 12.81
N VAL A 556 -5.57 16.06 11.52
CA VAL A 556 -4.83 17.25 11.01
C VAL A 556 -5.41 18.55 11.58
N GLU A 557 -6.73 18.64 11.75
CA GLU A 557 -7.42 19.81 12.30
C GLU A 557 -7.03 20.09 13.75
N GLN A 558 -6.88 19.05 14.56
CA GLN A 558 -6.51 19.16 15.96
C GLN A 558 -5.06 19.67 16.13
N ARG A 559 -4.13 19.22 15.27
CA ARG A 559 -2.77 19.78 15.22
C ARG A 559 -2.78 21.24 14.80
N SER A 560 -3.58 21.58 13.80
CA SER A 560 -3.72 22.96 13.34
C SER A 560 -4.26 23.88 14.41
N ALA A 561 -5.13 23.43 15.32
CA ALA A 561 -5.63 24.22 16.43
C ALA A 561 -4.51 24.58 17.43
N LEU A 562 -3.55 23.67 17.68
CA LEU A 562 -2.38 23.95 18.52
C LEU A 562 -1.42 24.96 17.86
N THR A 563 -1.17 24.77 16.56
CA THR A 563 -0.20 25.60 15.83
C THR A 563 -0.69 27.02 15.51
N ARG A 564 -2.00 27.30 15.65
CA ARG A 564 -2.60 28.64 15.45
C ARG A 564 -2.49 29.54 16.69
N ARG A 565 -2.01 29.02 17.83
CA ARG A 565 -1.83 29.84 19.03
C ARG A 565 -0.66 30.81 18.86
N GLU A 566 -0.72 31.94 19.52
CA GLU A 566 0.32 32.98 19.52
C GLU A 566 0.74 33.29 20.96
N PRO A 567 2.01 33.02 21.34
CA PRO A 567 3.04 32.34 20.58
C PRO A 567 2.72 30.83 20.41
N PRO A 568 3.18 30.20 19.29
CA PRO A 568 2.94 28.78 19.05
C PRO A 568 3.74 27.92 20.04
N PRO A 569 3.08 26.94 20.69
CA PRO A 569 3.77 26.01 21.58
C PRO A 569 4.65 25.02 20.79
N HIS A 570 5.63 24.46 21.46
CA HIS A 570 6.33 23.28 20.95
C HIS A 570 5.38 22.09 20.86
N LEU A 571 5.59 21.22 19.86
CA LEU A 571 4.80 20.00 19.64
C LEU A 571 5.71 18.77 19.66
N LEU A 572 5.46 17.85 20.55
CA LEU A 572 6.08 16.53 20.60
C LEU A 572 5.01 15.46 20.40
N ALA A 573 5.04 14.83 19.23
CA ALA A 573 4.17 13.69 18.95
C ALA A 573 4.90 12.38 19.31
N MET A 574 4.18 11.41 19.89
CA MET A 574 4.72 10.09 20.20
C MET A 574 3.98 9.00 19.40
N SER A 575 4.71 7.97 18.96
CA SER A 575 4.12 6.79 18.34
C SER A 575 4.83 5.52 18.76
N ALA A 576 4.04 4.48 19.08
CA ALA A 576 4.56 3.15 19.39
C ALA A 576 4.74 2.27 18.14
N THR A 577 4.08 2.61 17.02
CA THR A 577 4.21 1.85 15.79
C THR A 577 5.44 2.27 15.00
N PRO A 578 6.32 1.34 14.60
CA PRO A 578 7.42 1.66 13.69
C PRO A 578 6.83 1.95 12.31
N ILE A 579 6.70 3.24 11.99
CA ILE A 579 6.26 3.68 10.67
C ILE A 579 7.49 3.66 9.76
N PRO A 580 7.45 2.96 8.60
CA PRO A 580 8.56 3.01 7.66
C PRO A 580 8.93 4.45 7.32
N ARG A 581 10.23 4.75 7.27
CA ARG A 581 10.73 6.13 7.08
C ARG A 581 10.13 6.81 5.85
N THR A 582 9.91 6.06 4.78
CA THR A 582 9.28 6.56 3.54
C THR A 582 7.82 6.96 3.76
N LEU A 583 7.06 6.19 4.54
CA LEU A 583 5.67 6.50 4.84
C LEU A 583 5.56 7.64 5.86
N SER A 584 6.47 7.70 6.84
CA SER A 584 6.50 8.80 7.80
C SER A 584 6.80 10.15 7.14
N LEU A 585 7.64 10.18 6.12
CA LEU A 585 7.92 11.38 5.34
C LEU A 585 6.70 11.86 4.52
N THR A 586 5.78 10.98 4.15
CA THR A 586 4.56 11.36 3.43
C THR A 586 3.43 11.81 4.37
N VAL A 587 3.27 11.12 5.49
CA VAL A 587 2.16 11.38 6.43
C VAL A 587 2.52 12.44 7.47
N TYR A 588 3.80 12.51 7.85
CA TYR A 588 4.33 13.38 8.91
C TYR A 588 5.51 14.22 8.43
N GLY A 589 5.56 14.54 7.13
CA GLY A 589 6.67 15.26 6.52
C GLY A 589 6.91 16.68 7.06
N ASP A 590 5.97 17.20 7.83
CA ASP A 590 6.04 18.46 8.56
C ASP A 590 6.74 18.33 9.92
N LEU A 591 6.97 17.11 10.45
CA LEU A 591 7.64 16.87 11.72
C LEU A 591 9.06 16.34 11.53
N ASP A 592 9.97 16.71 12.42
CA ASP A 592 11.27 16.09 12.55
C ASP A 592 11.16 14.75 13.29
N ILE A 593 11.86 13.71 12.83
CA ILE A 593 11.72 12.36 13.37
C ILE A 593 12.91 12.02 14.26
N THR A 594 12.62 11.54 15.46
CA THR A 594 13.58 10.96 16.39
C THR A 594 13.13 9.56 16.77
N THR A 595 14.02 8.57 16.69
CA THR A 595 13.66 7.16 16.91
C THR A 595 14.46 6.58 18.06
N LEU A 596 13.75 5.95 19.00
CA LEU A 596 14.31 5.14 20.09
C LEU A 596 14.38 3.68 19.64
N LYS A 597 15.57 3.18 19.34
CA LYS A 597 15.80 1.80 18.88
C LYS A 597 16.24 0.88 20.02
N ILE A 598 17.01 1.43 20.97
CA ILE A 598 17.56 0.68 22.10
C ILE A 598 16.49 0.58 23.18
N LEU A 599 16.15 -0.64 23.56
CA LEU A 599 15.22 -0.92 24.64
C LEU A 599 15.92 -0.83 26.00
N PRO A 600 15.25 -0.37 27.08
CA PRO A 600 15.79 -0.34 28.41
C PRO A 600 16.25 -1.73 28.88
N LYS A 601 17.32 -1.77 29.70
CA LYS A 601 17.83 -3.01 30.30
C LYS A 601 16.76 -3.65 31.19
N GLY A 602 16.69 -4.99 31.18
CA GLY A 602 15.76 -5.77 32.01
C GLY A 602 14.46 -6.20 31.34
N ARG A 603 14.20 -5.78 30.09
CA ARG A 603 13.04 -6.28 29.31
C ARG A 603 13.28 -7.76 28.92
N LYS A 604 12.36 -8.63 29.33
CA LYS A 604 12.38 -10.05 28.91
C LYS A 604 12.01 -10.15 27.42
N PRO A 605 12.72 -11.00 26.64
CA PRO A 605 12.35 -11.22 25.24
C PRO A 605 10.96 -11.87 25.16
N ILE A 606 10.17 -11.40 24.19
CA ILE A 606 8.86 -12.00 23.92
C ILE A 606 9.09 -13.29 23.12
N ILE A 607 8.67 -14.42 23.68
CA ILE A 607 8.73 -15.72 23.01
C ILE A 607 7.36 -15.94 22.36
N THR A 608 7.35 -15.99 21.04
CA THR A 608 6.14 -16.31 20.26
C THR A 608 6.19 -17.78 19.87
N SER A 609 5.17 -18.56 20.26
CA SER A 609 5.02 -19.96 19.87
C SER A 609 3.68 -20.18 19.19
N LEU A 610 3.66 -21.09 18.20
CA LEU A 610 2.44 -21.52 17.54
C LEU A 610 1.84 -22.69 18.34
N ALA A 611 0.65 -22.50 18.92
CA ALA A 611 -0.06 -23.55 19.62
C ALA A 611 -1.14 -24.15 18.72
N ASN A 612 -1.15 -25.48 18.56
CA ASN A 612 -2.25 -26.20 17.92
C ASN A 612 -3.45 -26.27 18.88
N SER A 613 -4.65 -26.56 18.34
CA SER A 613 -5.90 -26.64 19.11
C SER A 613 -5.80 -27.53 20.35
N ASN A 614 -4.97 -28.58 20.34
CA ASN A 614 -4.77 -29.54 21.43
C ASN A 614 -3.84 -29.03 22.56
N VAL A 615 -3.14 -27.92 22.35
CA VAL A 615 -2.20 -27.32 23.33
C VAL A 615 -2.75 -26.01 23.90
N ARG A 616 -3.92 -25.59 23.42
CA ARG A 616 -4.54 -24.29 23.77
C ARG A 616 -4.92 -24.17 25.25
N GLU A 617 -5.20 -25.30 25.91
CA GLU A 617 -5.54 -25.33 27.33
C GLU A 617 -4.32 -25.22 28.26
N ASN A 618 -3.09 -25.44 27.73
CA ASN A 618 -1.82 -25.39 28.46
C ASN A 618 -0.98 -24.14 28.12
N ALA A 619 -1.49 -23.25 27.27
CA ALA A 619 -0.85 -21.99 26.87
C ALA A 619 -1.50 -20.79 27.59
#